data_497f56e95a4e4b088e8f507e5471eb3a
#
_entry.id   497f56e95a4e4b088e8f507e5471eb3a
#
_cell.length_a   1.000
_cell.length_b   1.000
_cell.length_c   1.000
_cell.angle_alpha   90.00
_cell.angle_beta   90.00
_cell.angle_gamma   90.00
#
_symmetry.space_group_name_H-M   'P 1'
#
loop_
_entity.id
_entity.type
_entity.pdbx_description
1 polymer ?
#
loop_
_entity_poly.entity_id
_entity_poly.type
_entity_poly.pdbx_seq_one_letter_code
_entity_poly.pdbx_strand_id
1 'polypeptide(L)'
;MTYSSLNFALGETIDMLRDQVSAFVASELAPRAAEIDATNTFPMDMWRKFGEMGLLGITVPEEYGGAGMGYLAHVVAMEEISRASASVALSYGAHSNLCVNQIKRNGTDAQKAKYLPKLISGEHVGALAMSEPNAGSDVVSMKLRADKKGDRFVLNGSKTWITNGPDANTYVIYAKTDLDKGPHGITAFIVERDWKGFSRGSKFDKLGMRGSNTCELFFDDVEVPEENVLGQLNGGVRVLMSGLDYERVVLAGGPTGIMQACLDVVVPYVHDRKQFGQSIGEFQFIQGKVADMYTQLNASRAYLYTVAQACDRGETTRKDAAGVILYTAENATQMALQAIQILGGNGYINEFPTGRLLRDAKLYEIGAGTSEIRRMLIGRELFNETK
;
A
#
# COMPACT_ATOMS: atom_id res chain seq x y z
N MET A 1 10.33 11.45 -24.41
CA MET A 1 10.11 12.92 -24.29
C MET A 1 9.92 13.25 -22.81
N THR A 2 10.68 14.19 -22.28
CA THR A 2 10.52 14.68 -20.91
C THR A 2 9.84 16.03 -20.95
N TYR A 3 8.79 16.21 -20.18
CA TYR A 3 8.19 17.52 -19.89
C TYR A 3 8.62 17.95 -18.50
N SER A 4 8.69 19.26 -18.27
CA SER A 4 9.02 19.79 -16.94
C SER A 4 7.86 19.52 -15.98
N SER A 5 8.15 18.86 -14.86
CA SER A 5 7.21 18.67 -13.77
C SER A 5 7.22 19.84 -12.81
N LEU A 6 6.12 20.05 -12.06
CA LEU A 6 6.08 21.03 -10.98
C LEU A 6 7.10 20.63 -9.89
N ASN A 7 7.95 21.57 -9.49
CA ASN A 7 8.86 21.38 -8.36
C ASN A 7 8.12 21.66 -7.04
N PHE A 8 8.04 20.64 -6.19
CA PHE A 8 7.40 20.74 -4.87
C PHE A 8 8.37 21.15 -3.75
N ALA A 9 9.64 21.40 -4.06
CA ALA A 9 10.67 21.81 -3.11
C ALA A 9 10.74 20.88 -1.87
N LEU A 10 10.76 19.57 -2.11
CA LEU A 10 10.75 18.55 -1.03
C LEU A 10 12.11 18.44 -0.30
N GLY A 11 13.16 19.03 -0.83
CA GLY A 11 14.50 19.01 -0.30
C GLY A 11 15.42 17.99 -0.98
N GLU A 12 16.72 18.30 -0.98
CA GLU A 12 17.76 17.55 -1.71
C GLU A 12 17.76 16.05 -1.40
N THR A 13 17.61 15.68 -0.13
CA THR A 13 17.58 14.26 0.30
C THR A 13 16.41 13.50 -0.34
N ILE A 14 15.23 14.11 -0.40
CA ILE A 14 14.03 13.49 -1.01
C ILE A 14 14.16 13.44 -2.53
N ASP A 15 14.72 14.48 -3.14
CA ASP A 15 14.96 14.52 -4.58
C ASP A 15 15.98 13.44 -5.00
N MET A 16 17.08 13.28 -4.25
CA MET A 16 18.06 12.21 -4.46
C MET A 16 17.45 10.81 -4.29
N LEU A 17 16.60 10.61 -3.26
CA LEU A 17 15.88 9.34 -3.08
C LEU A 17 14.98 9.05 -4.28
N ARG A 18 14.20 10.04 -4.75
CA ARG A 18 13.36 9.92 -5.94
C ARG A 18 14.16 9.48 -7.16
N ASP A 19 15.27 10.14 -7.43
CA ASP A 19 16.13 9.86 -8.58
C ASP A 19 16.69 8.43 -8.51
N GLN A 20 17.18 8.01 -7.34
CA GLN A 20 17.70 6.66 -7.12
C GLN A 20 16.62 5.59 -7.30
N VAL A 21 15.45 5.77 -6.69
CA VAL A 21 14.34 4.81 -6.81
C VAL A 21 13.84 4.78 -8.25
N SER A 22 13.66 5.93 -8.89
CA SER A 22 13.22 6.02 -10.28
C SER A 22 14.18 5.31 -11.24
N ALA A 23 15.50 5.52 -11.10
CA ALA A 23 16.52 4.84 -11.91
C ALA A 23 16.47 3.32 -11.69
N PHE A 24 16.38 2.89 -10.44
CA PHE A 24 16.30 1.47 -10.08
C PHE A 24 15.06 0.80 -10.68
N VAL A 25 13.87 1.37 -10.48
CA VAL A 25 12.64 0.75 -10.99
C VAL A 25 12.55 0.78 -12.51
N ALA A 26 13.15 1.78 -13.17
CA ALA A 26 13.22 1.85 -14.63
C ALA A 26 14.07 0.70 -15.22
N SER A 27 15.14 0.31 -14.54
CA SER A 27 16.02 -0.78 -14.99
C SER A 27 15.55 -2.17 -14.56
N GLU A 28 15.07 -2.32 -13.33
CA GLU A 28 14.85 -3.63 -12.70
C GLU A 28 13.38 -4.08 -12.69
N LEU A 29 12.43 -3.15 -12.71
CA LEU A 29 11.02 -3.46 -12.49
C LEU A 29 10.14 -3.15 -13.72
N ALA A 30 10.28 -1.98 -14.33
CA ALA A 30 9.44 -1.56 -15.45
C ALA A 30 9.48 -2.53 -16.65
N PRO A 31 10.65 -3.10 -17.05
CA PRO A 31 10.69 -4.08 -18.13
C PRO A 31 9.93 -5.37 -17.85
N ARG A 32 9.72 -5.71 -16.58
CA ARG A 32 9.07 -6.94 -16.11
C ARG A 32 7.57 -6.74 -15.83
N ALA A 33 7.08 -5.50 -15.84
CA ALA A 33 5.73 -5.17 -15.34
C ALA A 33 4.59 -5.87 -16.10
N ALA A 34 4.74 -6.07 -17.41
CA ALA A 34 3.76 -6.81 -18.22
C ALA A 34 3.75 -8.30 -17.90
N GLU A 35 4.92 -8.92 -17.74
CA GLU A 35 5.05 -10.32 -17.34
C GLU A 35 4.49 -10.57 -15.93
N ILE A 36 4.80 -9.69 -14.97
CA ILE A 36 4.29 -9.74 -13.60
C ILE A 36 2.76 -9.74 -13.58
N ASP A 37 2.13 -8.86 -14.37
CA ASP A 37 0.66 -8.84 -14.51
C ASP A 37 0.14 -10.13 -15.18
N ALA A 38 0.72 -10.56 -16.28
CA ALA A 38 0.27 -11.74 -17.02
C ALA A 38 0.38 -13.02 -16.19
N THR A 39 1.49 -13.21 -15.47
CA THR A 39 1.75 -14.42 -14.67
C THR A 39 1.10 -14.38 -13.29
N ASN A 40 0.53 -13.23 -12.86
CA ASN A 40 -0.02 -13.04 -11.52
C ASN A 40 1.00 -13.41 -10.43
N THR A 41 2.27 -13.00 -10.57
CA THR A 41 3.35 -13.47 -9.69
C THR A 41 4.26 -12.31 -9.27
N PHE A 42 4.47 -12.16 -7.94
CA PHE A 42 5.42 -11.20 -7.39
C PHE A 42 6.86 -11.63 -7.74
N PRO A 43 7.72 -10.71 -8.19
CA PRO A 43 9.13 -11.00 -8.46
C PRO A 43 9.92 -11.05 -7.14
N MET A 44 10.12 -12.25 -6.59
CA MET A 44 10.66 -12.49 -5.24
C MET A 44 12.06 -11.89 -4.99
N ASP A 45 12.85 -11.70 -6.05
CA ASP A 45 14.17 -11.04 -5.99
C ASP A 45 14.07 -9.56 -5.56
N MET A 46 12.90 -8.94 -5.75
CA MET A 46 12.68 -7.53 -5.37
C MET A 46 12.76 -7.32 -3.85
N TRP A 47 12.39 -8.29 -3.02
CA TRP A 47 12.48 -8.13 -1.57
C TRP A 47 13.92 -7.80 -1.14
N ARG A 48 14.87 -8.60 -1.60
CA ARG A 48 16.28 -8.39 -1.28
C ARG A 48 16.80 -7.06 -1.86
N LYS A 49 16.47 -6.76 -3.11
CA LYS A 49 16.88 -5.52 -3.78
C LYS A 49 16.33 -4.28 -3.07
N PHE A 50 15.07 -4.30 -2.64
CA PHE A 50 14.50 -3.22 -1.83
C PHE A 50 15.18 -3.11 -0.45
N GLY A 51 15.57 -4.23 0.16
CA GLY A 51 16.33 -4.24 1.40
C GLY A 51 17.72 -3.61 1.24
N GLU A 52 18.45 -3.98 0.19
CA GLU A 52 19.77 -3.42 -0.15
C GLU A 52 19.72 -1.90 -0.41
N MET A 53 18.58 -1.39 -0.91
CA MET A 53 18.35 0.04 -1.08
C MET A 53 17.85 0.75 0.20
N GLY A 54 17.65 0.03 1.31
CA GLY A 54 17.11 0.59 2.56
C GLY A 54 15.61 0.91 2.54
N LEU A 55 14.89 0.55 1.46
CA LEU A 55 13.49 0.93 1.27
C LEU A 55 12.54 0.20 2.22
N LEU A 56 12.84 -1.05 2.60
CA LEU A 56 11.98 -1.85 3.48
C LEU A 56 11.95 -1.33 4.92
N GLY A 57 13.00 -0.63 5.35
CA GLY A 57 13.13 0.00 6.66
C GLY A 57 13.16 1.53 6.61
N ILE A 58 12.61 2.14 5.56
CA ILE A 58 12.75 3.59 5.29
C ILE A 58 12.30 4.49 6.45
N THR A 59 11.27 4.08 7.21
CA THR A 59 10.78 4.81 8.39
C THR A 59 11.30 4.27 9.72
N VAL A 60 12.08 3.18 9.71
CA VAL A 60 12.60 2.54 10.93
C VAL A 60 13.85 3.27 11.38
N PRO A 61 14.05 3.51 12.71
CA PRO A 61 15.27 4.10 13.22
C PRO A 61 16.53 3.31 12.87
N GLU A 62 17.66 3.99 12.75
CA GLU A 62 18.97 3.40 12.43
C GLU A 62 19.43 2.35 13.45
N GLU A 63 19.07 2.50 14.73
CA GLU A 63 19.38 1.53 15.79
C GLU A 63 18.83 0.12 15.53
N TYR A 64 17.77 -0.01 14.70
CA TYR A 64 17.22 -1.30 14.25
C TYR A 64 17.60 -1.63 12.79
N GLY A 65 18.52 -0.88 12.19
CA GLY A 65 19.00 -1.07 10.81
C GLY A 65 18.15 -0.37 9.74
N GLY A 66 17.25 0.52 10.13
CA GLY A 66 16.43 1.31 9.21
C GLY A 66 17.14 2.57 8.69
N ALA A 67 16.49 3.31 7.79
CA ALA A 67 17.01 4.54 7.21
C ALA A 67 16.57 5.82 7.95
N GLY A 68 15.55 5.76 8.82
CA GLY A 68 15.08 6.90 9.62
C GLY A 68 14.55 8.09 8.84
N MET A 69 14.18 7.92 7.54
CA MET A 69 13.89 9.03 6.62
C MET A 69 12.47 9.61 6.74
N GLY A 70 11.54 8.90 7.39
CA GLY A 70 10.17 9.37 7.56
C GLY A 70 9.18 8.95 6.47
N TYR A 71 7.95 9.48 6.59
CA TYR A 71 6.82 9.08 5.74
C TYR A 71 6.79 9.80 4.40
N LEU A 72 7.30 11.02 4.29
CA LEU A 72 7.46 11.68 2.99
C LEU A 72 8.38 10.89 2.06
N ALA A 73 9.51 10.42 2.59
CA ALA A 73 10.41 9.54 1.85
C ALA A 73 9.72 8.24 1.43
N HIS A 74 8.94 7.64 2.32
CA HIS A 74 8.18 6.42 2.04
C HIS A 74 7.13 6.64 0.93
N VAL A 75 6.40 7.76 0.97
CA VAL A 75 5.44 8.15 -0.07
C VAL A 75 6.12 8.31 -1.43
N VAL A 76 7.27 8.96 -1.48
CA VAL A 76 8.03 9.16 -2.73
C VAL A 76 8.53 7.82 -3.28
N ALA A 77 9.06 6.94 -2.43
CA ALA A 77 9.44 5.59 -2.85
C ALA A 77 8.24 4.80 -3.37
N MET A 78 7.10 4.84 -2.66
CA MET A 78 5.86 4.18 -3.06
C MET A 78 5.35 4.68 -4.43
N GLU A 79 5.43 5.98 -4.68
CA GLU A 79 5.04 6.61 -5.94
C GLU A 79 5.89 6.11 -7.11
N GLU A 80 7.22 6.14 -6.98
CA GLU A 80 8.13 5.73 -8.06
C GLU A 80 8.05 4.21 -8.33
N ILE A 81 7.93 3.38 -7.29
CA ILE A 81 7.73 1.93 -7.47
C ILE A 81 6.39 1.67 -8.18
N SER A 82 5.32 2.37 -7.78
CA SER A 82 3.99 2.24 -8.39
C SER A 82 3.94 2.70 -9.84
N ARG A 83 4.70 3.74 -10.20
CA ARG A 83 4.86 4.19 -11.59
C ARG A 83 5.36 3.06 -12.50
N ALA A 84 6.27 2.23 -12.02
CA ALA A 84 6.77 1.07 -12.75
C ALA A 84 5.81 -0.13 -12.67
N SER A 85 5.35 -0.48 -11.45
CA SER A 85 4.41 -1.58 -11.20
C SER A 85 3.64 -1.33 -9.90
N ALA A 86 2.37 -0.97 -10.03
CA ALA A 86 1.50 -0.70 -8.88
C ALA A 86 1.29 -1.93 -8.00
N SER A 87 1.27 -3.13 -8.58
CA SER A 87 1.12 -4.37 -7.82
C SER A 87 2.34 -4.67 -6.93
N VAL A 88 3.55 -4.40 -7.41
CA VAL A 88 4.77 -4.54 -6.61
C VAL A 88 4.82 -3.47 -5.52
N ALA A 89 4.42 -2.23 -5.82
CA ALA A 89 4.31 -1.15 -4.84
C ALA A 89 3.32 -1.48 -3.72
N LEU A 90 2.17 -2.10 -4.04
CA LEU A 90 1.19 -2.53 -3.04
C LEU A 90 1.81 -3.54 -2.06
N SER A 91 2.53 -4.55 -2.57
CA SER A 91 3.24 -5.53 -1.75
C SER A 91 4.35 -4.90 -0.90
N TYR A 92 5.12 -3.97 -1.49
CA TYR A 92 6.11 -3.17 -0.79
C TYR A 92 5.49 -2.38 0.37
N GLY A 93 4.39 -1.64 0.13
CA GLY A 93 3.70 -0.86 1.15
C GLY A 93 3.10 -1.74 2.26
N ALA A 94 2.53 -2.89 1.92
CA ALA A 94 2.00 -3.84 2.90
C ALA A 94 3.09 -4.42 3.81
N HIS A 95 4.28 -4.66 3.27
CA HIS A 95 5.44 -5.07 4.04
C HIS A 95 5.97 -3.96 4.94
N SER A 96 6.41 -2.84 4.33
CA SER A 96 7.19 -1.79 4.99
C SER A 96 6.33 -0.88 5.87
N ASN A 97 5.09 -0.60 5.47
CA ASN A 97 4.21 0.31 6.22
C ASN A 97 3.18 -0.39 7.10
N LEU A 98 2.66 -1.57 6.70
CA LEU A 98 1.73 -2.29 7.56
C LEU A 98 2.46 -3.16 8.59
N CYS A 99 3.22 -4.17 8.16
CA CYS A 99 3.87 -5.10 9.08
C CYS A 99 5.02 -4.43 9.86
N VAL A 100 6.01 -3.90 9.15
CA VAL A 100 7.21 -3.29 9.74
C VAL A 100 6.84 -2.11 10.64
N ASN A 101 5.99 -1.20 10.15
CA ASN A 101 5.60 -0.02 10.90
C ASN A 101 4.79 -0.35 12.17
N GLN A 102 3.93 -1.38 12.14
CA GLN A 102 3.20 -1.81 13.34
C GLN A 102 4.14 -2.38 14.40
N ILE A 103 5.11 -3.21 14.02
CA ILE A 103 6.12 -3.74 14.93
C ILE A 103 7.00 -2.60 15.49
N LYS A 104 7.47 -1.68 14.62
CA LYS A 104 8.24 -0.50 15.02
C LYS A 104 7.51 0.33 16.09
N ARG A 105 6.21 0.60 15.88
CA ARG A 105 5.41 1.51 16.72
C ARG A 105 4.95 0.89 18.03
N ASN A 106 4.64 -0.40 18.03
CA ASN A 106 3.92 -1.05 19.12
C ASN A 106 4.69 -2.22 19.76
N GLY A 107 5.79 -2.66 19.14
CA GLY A 107 6.61 -3.75 19.64
C GLY A 107 7.45 -3.36 20.84
N THR A 108 7.72 -4.34 21.71
CA THR A 108 8.76 -4.21 22.74
C THR A 108 10.14 -4.18 22.07
N ASP A 109 11.17 -3.74 22.79
CA ASP A 109 12.54 -3.71 22.24
C ASP A 109 13.01 -5.11 21.85
N ALA A 110 12.62 -6.15 22.61
CA ALA A 110 12.90 -7.54 22.27
C ALA A 110 12.23 -7.97 20.95
N GLN A 111 10.95 -7.59 20.73
CA GLN A 111 10.24 -7.87 19.49
C GLN A 111 10.86 -7.12 18.31
N LYS A 112 11.18 -5.84 18.48
CA LYS A 112 11.86 -5.05 17.44
C LYS A 112 13.21 -5.66 17.07
N ALA A 113 14.04 -5.99 18.05
CA ALA A 113 15.34 -6.62 17.82
C ALA A 113 15.23 -7.98 17.13
N LYS A 114 14.19 -8.77 17.44
CA LYS A 114 13.95 -10.09 16.84
C LYS A 114 13.49 -9.99 15.39
N TYR A 115 12.54 -9.11 15.08
CA TYR A 115 11.81 -9.14 13.80
C TYR A 115 12.29 -8.08 12.78
N LEU A 116 12.62 -6.85 13.22
CA LEU A 116 12.92 -5.77 12.27
C LEU A 116 14.14 -6.03 11.38
N PRO A 117 15.29 -6.52 11.86
CA PRO A 117 16.47 -6.68 11.01
C PRO A 117 16.22 -7.58 9.79
N LYS A 118 15.53 -8.71 9.96
CA LYS A 118 15.22 -9.62 8.86
C LYS A 118 14.16 -9.08 7.90
N LEU A 119 13.20 -8.32 8.42
CA LEU A 119 12.20 -7.64 7.59
C LEU A 119 12.84 -6.50 6.79
N ILE A 120 13.72 -5.72 7.37
CA ILE A 120 14.40 -4.58 6.73
C ILE A 120 15.35 -5.04 5.63
N SER A 121 16.06 -6.16 5.83
CA SER A 121 16.97 -6.73 4.83
C SER A 121 16.25 -7.40 3.65
N GLY A 122 14.95 -7.69 3.79
CA GLY A 122 14.20 -8.48 2.82
C GLY A 122 14.45 -9.99 2.91
N GLU A 123 15.18 -10.46 3.92
CA GLU A 123 15.29 -11.91 4.24
C GLU A 123 13.92 -12.48 4.62
N HIS A 124 13.15 -11.74 5.41
CA HIS A 124 11.78 -12.05 5.75
C HIS A 124 10.81 -11.07 5.09
N VAL A 125 9.69 -11.60 4.63
CA VAL A 125 8.55 -10.82 4.14
C VAL A 125 7.52 -10.65 5.25
N GLY A 126 6.94 -9.45 5.35
CA GLY A 126 5.91 -9.12 6.33
C GLY A 126 4.52 -9.00 5.72
N ALA A 127 3.51 -9.41 6.48
CA ALA A 127 2.10 -9.22 6.15
C ALA A 127 1.31 -8.74 7.38
N LEU A 128 0.17 -8.09 7.13
CA LEU A 128 -0.79 -7.73 8.18
C LEU A 128 -2.15 -8.33 7.86
N ALA A 129 -2.82 -8.94 8.84
CA ALA A 129 -4.08 -9.63 8.66
C ALA A 129 -5.14 -9.18 9.66
N MET A 130 -6.06 -8.34 9.18
CA MET A 130 -7.21 -7.89 9.96
C MET A 130 -8.55 -8.38 9.38
N SER A 131 -8.72 -8.34 8.07
CA SER A 131 -9.99 -8.65 7.39
C SER A 131 -10.34 -10.14 7.46
N GLU A 132 -11.63 -10.43 7.58
CA GLU A 132 -12.22 -11.76 7.54
C GLU A 132 -13.30 -11.83 6.47
N PRO A 133 -13.74 -13.02 6.02
CA PRO A 133 -14.78 -13.15 5.00
C PRO A 133 -16.06 -12.35 5.31
N ASN A 134 -16.40 -12.20 6.60
CA ASN A 134 -17.59 -11.48 7.06
C ASN A 134 -17.27 -10.17 7.80
N ALA A 135 -16.03 -9.69 7.81
CA ALA A 135 -15.58 -8.49 8.50
C ALA A 135 -14.54 -7.73 7.65
N GLY A 136 -15.01 -6.99 6.65
CA GLY A 136 -14.20 -6.11 5.79
C GLY A 136 -14.25 -4.66 6.26
N SER A 137 -15.25 -3.88 5.81
CA SER A 137 -15.42 -2.48 6.25
C SER A 137 -15.68 -2.36 7.75
N ASP A 138 -16.45 -3.29 8.33
CA ASP A 138 -16.63 -3.43 9.77
C ASP A 138 -15.59 -4.41 10.35
N VAL A 139 -14.33 -4.04 10.25
CA VAL A 139 -13.20 -4.90 10.66
C VAL A 139 -13.19 -5.24 12.15
N VAL A 140 -13.80 -4.41 13.00
CA VAL A 140 -13.85 -4.66 14.43
C VAL A 140 -14.85 -5.75 14.84
N SER A 141 -15.74 -6.17 13.91
CA SER A 141 -16.65 -7.31 14.09
C SER A 141 -15.99 -8.66 13.76
N MET A 142 -14.66 -8.69 13.60
CA MET A 142 -13.88 -9.92 13.38
C MET A 142 -14.19 -11.01 14.43
N LYS A 143 -14.03 -12.28 14.01
CA LYS A 143 -14.37 -13.46 14.82
C LYS A 143 -13.22 -14.43 15.07
N LEU A 144 -12.04 -14.23 14.45
CA LEU A 144 -10.86 -15.03 14.77
C LEU A 144 -10.63 -14.97 16.29
N ARG A 145 -10.64 -16.12 16.95
CA ARG A 145 -10.50 -16.23 18.41
C ARG A 145 -9.05 -16.45 18.80
N ALA A 146 -8.69 -15.95 19.98
CA ALA A 146 -7.43 -16.21 20.65
C ALA A 146 -7.71 -16.51 22.13
N ASP A 147 -7.88 -17.79 22.44
CA ASP A 147 -8.21 -18.28 23.79
C ASP A 147 -6.93 -18.40 24.62
N LYS A 148 -6.86 -17.75 25.79
CA LYS A 148 -5.67 -17.84 26.67
C LYS A 148 -5.57 -19.22 27.32
N LYS A 149 -4.41 -19.88 27.20
CA LYS A 149 -4.06 -21.15 27.82
C LYS A 149 -2.68 -21.08 28.46
N GLY A 150 -2.63 -20.79 29.76
CA GLY A 150 -1.37 -20.62 30.50
C GLY A 150 -0.57 -19.42 29.99
N ASP A 151 0.64 -19.66 29.47
CA ASP A 151 1.59 -18.68 28.95
C ASP A 151 1.43 -18.39 27.45
N ARG A 152 0.34 -18.86 26.83
CA ARG A 152 0.10 -18.72 25.39
C ARG A 152 -1.36 -18.45 25.07
N PHE A 153 -1.60 -18.08 23.80
CA PHE A 153 -2.93 -17.98 23.21
C PHE A 153 -3.08 -19.02 22.11
N VAL A 154 -4.27 -19.60 21.99
CA VAL A 154 -4.61 -20.56 20.93
C VAL A 154 -5.55 -19.87 19.94
N LEU A 155 -5.07 -19.68 18.70
CA LEU A 155 -5.81 -18.99 17.65
C LEU A 155 -6.58 -19.99 16.80
N ASN A 156 -7.88 -19.67 16.55
CA ASN A 156 -8.79 -20.48 15.71
C ASN A 156 -9.64 -19.57 14.83
N GLY A 157 -9.67 -19.84 13.51
CA GLY A 157 -10.46 -19.12 12.52
C GLY A 157 -9.70 -18.82 11.24
N SER A 158 -10.08 -17.78 10.54
CA SER A 158 -9.46 -17.43 9.25
C SER A 158 -9.37 -15.92 9.02
N LYS A 159 -8.47 -15.51 8.12
CA LYS A 159 -8.34 -14.15 7.58
C LYS A 159 -8.40 -14.21 6.06
N THR A 160 -8.85 -13.12 5.41
CA THR A 160 -8.94 -13.07 3.94
C THR A 160 -8.38 -11.77 3.39
N TRP A 161 -8.06 -11.77 2.10
CA TRP A 161 -7.47 -10.63 1.37
C TRP A 161 -6.09 -10.21 1.89
N ILE A 162 -5.27 -11.17 2.35
CA ILE A 162 -4.01 -10.84 2.99
C ILE A 162 -2.91 -10.69 1.94
N THR A 163 -2.54 -9.43 1.68
CA THR A 163 -1.40 -9.06 0.83
C THR A 163 -0.11 -9.62 1.42
N ASN A 164 0.75 -10.19 0.57
CA ASN A 164 1.94 -10.94 0.93
C ASN A 164 1.66 -12.23 1.73
N GLY A 165 0.40 -12.57 1.98
CA GLY A 165 0.03 -13.76 2.76
C GLY A 165 0.70 -15.05 2.30
N PRO A 166 0.81 -15.36 0.99
CA PRO A 166 1.51 -16.55 0.52
C PRO A 166 3.01 -16.56 0.81
N ASP A 167 3.65 -15.39 0.81
CA ASP A 167 5.10 -15.23 0.80
C ASP A 167 5.68 -14.87 2.18
N ALA A 168 4.86 -14.28 3.06
CA ALA A 168 5.33 -13.73 4.32
C ALA A 168 5.89 -14.77 5.29
N ASN A 169 6.88 -14.34 6.07
CA ASN A 169 7.50 -15.08 7.18
C ASN A 169 6.97 -14.59 8.53
N THR A 170 6.60 -13.30 8.60
CA THR A 170 6.12 -12.61 9.80
C THR A 170 4.78 -11.95 9.53
N TYR A 171 3.80 -12.20 10.39
CA TYR A 171 2.45 -11.70 10.25
C TYR A 171 2.02 -10.92 11.49
N VAL A 172 1.46 -9.72 11.31
CA VAL A 172 0.72 -9.03 12.36
C VAL A 172 -0.74 -9.41 12.24
N ILE A 173 -1.27 -10.14 13.23
CA ILE A 173 -2.62 -10.72 13.23
C ILE A 173 -3.46 -10.05 14.31
N TYR A 174 -4.71 -9.72 14.01
CA TYR A 174 -5.69 -9.23 14.99
C TYR A 174 -6.72 -10.31 15.27
N ALA A 175 -6.94 -10.62 16.57
CA ALA A 175 -7.87 -11.67 17.01
C ALA A 175 -8.64 -11.24 18.27
N LYS A 176 -9.79 -11.86 18.50
CA LYS A 176 -10.63 -11.68 19.71
C LYS A 176 -10.05 -12.48 20.87
N THR A 177 -9.58 -11.79 21.89
CA THR A 177 -9.17 -12.37 23.18
C THR A 177 -10.26 -12.30 24.23
N ASP A 178 -11.27 -11.42 24.00
CA ASP A 178 -12.43 -11.29 24.89
C ASP A 178 -13.68 -10.98 24.03
N LEU A 179 -14.55 -11.96 23.90
CA LEU A 179 -15.74 -11.85 23.04
C LEU A 179 -16.79 -10.85 23.59
N ASP A 180 -16.86 -10.71 24.91
CA ASP A 180 -17.88 -9.90 25.56
C ASP A 180 -17.56 -8.40 25.51
N LYS A 181 -16.30 -8.05 25.26
CA LYS A 181 -15.84 -6.67 25.17
C LYS A 181 -15.96 -6.02 23.79
N GLY A 182 -16.58 -6.70 22.82
CA GLY A 182 -16.75 -6.14 21.47
C GLY A 182 -15.42 -5.69 20.85
N PRO A 183 -15.29 -4.44 20.35
CA PRO A 183 -14.03 -3.93 19.79
C PRO A 183 -12.87 -3.88 20.81
N HIS A 184 -13.19 -3.68 22.10
CA HIS A 184 -12.20 -3.62 23.18
C HIS A 184 -11.67 -4.99 23.62
N GLY A 185 -12.14 -6.09 23.02
CA GLY A 185 -11.64 -7.45 23.23
C GLY A 185 -10.71 -7.95 22.12
N ILE A 186 -10.16 -7.06 21.29
CA ILE A 186 -9.21 -7.41 20.23
C ILE A 186 -7.78 -7.23 20.71
N THR A 187 -6.92 -8.20 20.36
CA THR A 187 -5.47 -8.15 20.60
C THR A 187 -4.72 -8.34 19.29
N ALA A 188 -3.59 -7.66 19.15
CA ALA A 188 -2.67 -7.86 18.03
C ALA A 188 -1.56 -8.86 18.43
N PHE A 189 -1.16 -9.70 17.50
CA PHE A 189 -0.13 -10.74 17.70
C PHE A 189 0.88 -10.70 16.56
N ILE A 190 2.12 -11.07 16.85
CA ILE A 190 3.12 -11.40 15.83
C ILE A 190 3.13 -12.92 15.70
N VAL A 191 2.80 -13.43 14.49
CA VAL A 191 2.74 -14.86 14.16
C VAL A 191 3.81 -15.18 13.13
N GLU A 192 4.49 -16.30 13.30
CA GLU A 192 5.54 -16.74 12.37
C GLU A 192 5.02 -17.85 11.44
N ARG A 193 5.56 -17.90 10.23
CA ARG A 193 5.12 -18.71 9.09
C ARG A 193 4.93 -20.19 9.40
N ASP A 194 5.87 -20.78 10.14
CA ASP A 194 6.02 -22.25 10.25
C ASP A 194 5.43 -22.79 11.56
N TRP A 195 4.62 -22.00 12.26
CA TRP A 195 3.96 -22.49 13.46
C TRP A 195 2.89 -23.54 13.14
N LYS A 196 2.85 -24.58 13.97
CA LYS A 196 1.89 -25.69 13.82
C LYS A 196 0.46 -25.16 13.82
N GLY A 197 -0.37 -25.65 12.90
CA GLY A 197 -1.77 -25.26 12.74
C GLY A 197 -1.98 -23.97 11.92
N PHE A 198 -0.91 -23.22 11.60
CA PHE A 198 -1.01 -22.06 10.72
C PHE A 198 -0.79 -22.47 9.26
N SER A 199 -1.75 -22.11 8.40
CA SER A 199 -1.65 -22.39 6.96
C SER A 199 -2.16 -21.24 6.10
N ARG A 200 -1.77 -21.26 4.83
CA ARG A 200 -2.08 -20.24 3.82
C ARG A 200 -2.85 -20.89 2.69
N GLY A 201 -3.90 -20.21 2.24
CA GLY A 201 -4.69 -20.61 1.08
C GLY A 201 -3.95 -20.40 -0.24
N SER A 202 -4.58 -20.84 -1.31
CA SER A 202 -4.12 -20.56 -2.67
C SER A 202 -4.16 -19.06 -2.96
N LYS A 203 -3.23 -18.63 -3.80
CA LYS A 203 -3.18 -17.25 -4.28
C LYS A 203 -4.43 -16.91 -5.10
N PHE A 204 -5.07 -15.78 -4.80
CA PHE A 204 -6.22 -15.29 -5.56
C PHE A 204 -5.83 -14.89 -6.99
N ASP A 205 -6.71 -15.20 -7.94
CA ASP A 205 -6.70 -14.62 -9.28
C ASP A 205 -7.54 -13.32 -9.26
N LYS A 206 -6.87 -12.18 -9.30
CA LYS A 206 -7.49 -10.86 -9.09
C LYS A 206 -7.69 -10.12 -10.40
N LEU A 207 -8.60 -9.16 -10.42
CA LEU A 207 -8.83 -8.24 -11.54
C LEU A 207 -7.56 -7.44 -11.90
N GLY A 208 -6.94 -6.85 -10.91
CA GLY A 208 -5.71 -6.07 -10.97
C GLY A 208 -4.78 -6.40 -9.80
N MET A 209 -3.71 -5.62 -9.64
CA MET A 209 -2.68 -5.87 -8.62
C MET A 209 -2.16 -7.31 -8.68
N ARG A 210 -2.05 -7.85 -9.89
CA ARG A 210 -1.81 -9.26 -10.10
C ARG A 210 -0.43 -9.72 -9.61
N GLY A 211 0.57 -8.85 -9.69
CA GLY A 211 1.88 -9.10 -9.09
C GLY A 211 1.93 -8.96 -7.56
N SER A 212 0.84 -8.67 -6.88
CA SER A 212 0.76 -8.63 -5.42
C SER A 212 0.11 -9.90 -4.91
N ASN A 213 0.90 -10.87 -4.44
CA ASN A 213 0.40 -12.17 -3.98
C ASN A 213 -0.51 -11.99 -2.76
N THR A 214 -1.74 -12.50 -2.84
CA THR A 214 -2.78 -12.30 -1.85
C THR A 214 -3.52 -13.60 -1.63
N CYS A 215 -3.78 -14.00 -0.37
CA CYS A 215 -4.49 -15.24 -0.05
C CYS A 215 -5.35 -15.13 1.22
N GLU A 216 -5.99 -16.24 1.57
CA GLU A 216 -6.54 -16.47 2.90
C GLU A 216 -5.49 -17.05 3.84
N LEU A 217 -5.68 -16.83 5.14
CA LEU A 217 -4.90 -17.46 6.22
C LEU A 217 -5.83 -18.27 7.10
N PHE A 218 -5.39 -19.45 7.52
CA PHE A 218 -6.16 -20.36 8.37
C PHE A 218 -5.40 -20.67 9.66
N PHE A 219 -6.14 -20.70 10.76
CA PHE A 219 -5.64 -20.95 12.09
C PHE A 219 -6.43 -22.12 12.69
N ASP A 220 -5.75 -23.21 12.97
CA ASP A 220 -6.29 -24.44 13.56
C ASP A 220 -5.44 -24.80 14.79
N ASP A 221 -5.90 -24.37 15.96
CA ASP A 221 -5.19 -24.48 17.23
C ASP A 221 -3.74 -23.93 17.19
N VAL A 222 -3.54 -22.77 16.56
CA VAL A 222 -2.21 -22.13 16.49
C VAL A 222 -1.83 -21.58 17.85
N GLU A 223 -0.79 -22.15 18.46
CA GLU A 223 -0.25 -21.68 19.75
C GLU A 223 0.68 -20.49 19.56
N VAL A 224 0.30 -19.35 20.13
CA VAL A 224 1.06 -18.08 20.09
C VAL A 224 1.54 -17.75 21.50
N PRO A 225 2.86 -17.68 21.76
CA PRO A 225 3.39 -17.29 23.08
C PRO A 225 2.90 -15.91 23.51
N GLU A 226 2.73 -15.69 24.81
CA GLU A 226 2.29 -14.39 25.36
C GLU A 226 3.27 -13.26 25.00
N GLU A 227 4.55 -13.55 24.89
CA GLU A 227 5.58 -12.61 24.45
C GLU A 227 5.41 -12.09 23.02
N ASN A 228 4.56 -12.75 22.22
CA ASN A 228 4.21 -12.36 20.85
C ASN A 228 2.94 -11.48 20.77
N VAL A 229 2.37 -11.07 21.90
CA VAL A 229 1.35 -10.01 21.95
C VAL A 229 2.00 -8.70 21.51
N LEU A 230 1.48 -8.08 20.47
CA LEU A 230 1.94 -6.79 19.96
C LEU A 230 1.16 -5.66 20.65
N GLY A 231 1.85 -4.85 21.42
CA GLY A 231 1.24 -3.82 22.28
C GLY A 231 0.69 -4.42 23.57
N GLN A 232 -0.58 -4.16 23.88
CA GLN A 232 -1.23 -4.61 25.11
C GLN A 232 -2.35 -5.60 24.85
N LEU A 233 -2.57 -6.52 25.76
CA LEU A 233 -3.73 -7.41 25.76
C LEU A 233 -5.02 -6.57 25.71
N ASN A 234 -5.96 -6.94 24.82
CA ASN A 234 -7.19 -6.19 24.52
C ASN A 234 -6.96 -4.77 23.98
N GLY A 235 -5.71 -4.43 23.61
CA GLY A 235 -5.31 -3.14 23.03
C GLY A 235 -5.21 -3.15 21.50
N GLY A 236 -5.65 -4.22 20.82
CA GLY A 236 -5.44 -4.42 19.37
C GLY A 236 -6.07 -3.32 18.52
N VAL A 237 -7.22 -2.77 18.91
CA VAL A 237 -7.82 -1.63 18.16
C VAL A 237 -6.90 -0.40 18.23
N ARG A 238 -6.26 -0.13 19.37
CA ARG A 238 -5.31 0.98 19.48
C ARG A 238 -4.09 0.75 18.61
N VAL A 239 -3.55 -0.48 18.58
CA VAL A 239 -2.46 -0.87 17.66
C VAL A 239 -2.89 -0.65 16.22
N LEU A 240 -4.05 -1.16 15.81
CA LEU A 240 -4.58 -1.02 14.47
C LEU A 240 -4.73 0.46 14.07
N MET A 241 -5.44 1.25 14.86
CA MET A 241 -5.72 2.66 14.57
C MET A 241 -4.46 3.52 14.55
N SER A 242 -3.44 3.19 15.35
CA SER A 242 -2.16 3.91 15.37
C SER A 242 -1.40 3.84 14.03
N GLY A 243 -1.66 2.81 13.21
CA GLY A 243 -1.01 2.62 11.91
C GLY A 243 -1.85 3.03 10.71
N LEU A 244 -3.20 2.98 10.84
CA LEU A 244 -4.10 3.16 9.68
C LEU A 244 -3.98 4.53 9.01
N ASP A 245 -3.74 5.59 9.76
CA ASP A 245 -3.63 6.93 9.17
C ASP A 245 -2.34 7.04 8.36
N TYR A 246 -1.23 6.52 8.88
CA TYR A 246 0.04 6.41 8.13
C TYR A 246 -0.07 5.47 6.91
N GLU A 247 -0.81 4.37 7.05
CA GLU A 247 -1.10 3.46 5.94
C GLU A 247 -1.77 4.18 4.79
N ARG A 248 -2.84 4.93 5.06
CA ARG A 248 -3.59 5.67 4.05
C ARG A 248 -2.72 6.68 3.30
N VAL A 249 -1.86 7.39 4.02
CA VAL A 249 -0.95 8.38 3.43
C VAL A 249 0.10 7.71 2.55
N VAL A 250 0.78 6.68 3.03
CA VAL A 250 1.78 5.96 2.22
C VAL A 250 1.13 5.28 1.03
N LEU A 251 -0.04 4.64 1.24
CA LEU A 251 -0.78 3.97 0.18
C LEU A 251 -1.21 4.93 -0.93
N ALA A 252 -1.47 6.21 -0.60
CA ALA A 252 -1.83 7.24 -1.58
C ALA A 252 -0.71 7.57 -2.60
N GLY A 253 0.54 7.20 -2.31
CA GLY A 253 1.63 7.21 -3.29
C GLY A 253 1.39 6.25 -4.45
N GLY A 254 0.70 5.14 -4.20
CA GLY A 254 0.37 4.14 -5.22
C GLY A 254 -0.47 4.71 -6.39
N PRO A 255 -1.68 5.21 -6.16
CA PRO A 255 -2.49 5.83 -7.20
C PRO A 255 -1.81 7.04 -7.84
N THR A 256 -1.00 7.81 -7.09
CA THR A 256 -0.22 8.93 -7.64
C THR A 256 0.81 8.43 -8.66
N GLY A 257 1.50 7.32 -8.38
CA GLY A 257 2.40 6.66 -9.34
C GLY A 257 1.68 6.16 -10.60
N ILE A 258 0.46 5.59 -10.45
CA ILE A 258 -0.38 5.20 -11.60
C ILE A 258 -0.73 6.40 -12.47
N MET A 259 -1.09 7.54 -11.86
CA MET A 259 -1.38 8.77 -12.61
C MET A 259 -0.17 9.23 -13.43
N GLN A 260 1.03 9.19 -12.84
CA GLN A 260 2.25 9.49 -13.59
C GLN A 260 2.49 8.50 -14.73
N ALA A 261 2.31 7.20 -14.48
CA ALA A 261 2.43 6.17 -15.51
C ALA A 261 1.45 6.37 -16.68
N CYS A 262 0.23 6.85 -16.41
CA CYS A 262 -0.72 7.22 -17.45
C CYS A 262 -0.18 8.34 -18.35
N LEU A 263 0.40 9.39 -17.76
CA LEU A 263 1.02 10.47 -18.54
C LEU A 263 2.27 10.01 -19.30
N ASP A 264 3.08 9.12 -18.72
CA ASP A 264 4.26 8.56 -19.38
C ASP A 264 3.91 7.79 -20.66
N VAL A 265 2.71 7.20 -20.72
CA VAL A 265 2.18 6.52 -21.89
C VAL A 265 1.52 7.49 -22.86
N VAL A 266 0.68 8.39 -22.35
CA VAL A 266 -0.15 9.29 -23.17
C VAL A 266 0.68 10.35 -23.89
N VAL A 267 1.62 11.00 -23.17
CA VAL A 267 2.36 12.13 -23.75
C VAL A 267 3.16 11.76 -25.00
N PRO A 268 3.99 10.71 -25.04
CA PRO A 268 4.65 10.29 -26.27
C PRO A 268 3.63 9.87 -27.36
N TYR A 269 2.60 9.13 -26.96
CA TYR A 269 1.62 8.61 -27.91
C TYR A 269 0.89 9.70 -28.70
N VAL A 270 0.49 10.80 -28.03
CA VAL A 270 -0.24 11.88 -28.72
C VAL A 270 0.63 12.67 -29.71
N HIS A 271 1.96 12.61 -29.58
CA HIS A 271 2.91 13.14 -30.56
C HIS A 271 3.10 12.21 -31.76
N ASP A 272 3.21 10.91 -31.51
CA ASP A 272 3.54 9.92 -32.55
C ASP A 272 2.32 9.53 -33.39
N ARG A 273 1.13 9.42 -32.76
CA ARG A 273 -0.10 9.05 -33.42
C ARG A 273 -0.66 10.20 -34.25
N LYS A 274 -0.84 9.93 -35.55
CA LYS A 274 -1.42 10.91 -36.52
C LYS A 274 -2.78 10.48 -37.01
N GLN A 275 -3.71 11.40 -37.07
CA GLN A 275 -5.02 11.26 -37.71
C GLN A 275 -5.39 12.60 -38.36
N PHE A 276 -6.18 12.56 -39.44
CA PHE A 276 -6.57 13.74 -40.21
C PHE A 276 -5.38 14.63 -40.65
N GLY A 277 -4.22 13.99 -40.92
CA GLY A 277 -3.02 14.64 -41.42
C GLY A 277 -2.10 15.28 -40.38
N GLN A 278 -2.43 15.23 -39.08
CA GLN A 278 -1.65 15.82 -38.00
C GLN A 278 -1.56 14.92 -36.77
N SER A 279 -0.67 15.26 -35.83
CA SER A 279 -0.57 14.56 -34.54
C SER A 279 -1.85 14.74 -33.72
N ILE A 280 -2.32 13.68 -33.06
CA ILE A 280 -3.57 13.78 -32.29
C ILE A 280 -3.47 14.77 -31.11
N GLY A 281 -2.27 15.05 -30.60
CA GLY A 281 -2.00 16.07 -29.60
C GLY A 281 -2.29 17.52 -30.04
N GLU A 282 -2.49 17.75 -31.34
CA GLU A 282 -2.87 19.07 -31.87
C GLU A 282 -4.39 19.33 -31.82
N PHE A 283 -5.20 18.28 -31.53
CA PHE A 283 -6.64 18.45 -31.38
C PHE A 283 -7.02 18.95 -29.98
N GLN A 284 -7.87 19.96 -29.91
CA GLN A 284 -8.28 20.60 -28.62
C GLN A 284 -8.93 19.62 -27.64
N PHE A 285 -9.70 18.64 -28.11
CA PHE A 285 -10.28 17.62 -27.23
C PHE A 285 -9.23 16.69 -26.58
N ILE A 286 -8.11 16.45 -27.25
CA ILE A 286 -6.98 15.70 -26.68
C ILE A 286 -6.19 16.59 -25.73
N GLN A 287 -5.92 17.85 -26.12
CA GLN A 287 -5.24 18.83 -25.26
C GLN A 287 -5.97 19.04 -23.94
N GLY A 288 -7.32 19.17 -23.99
CA GLY A 288 -8.15 19.26 -22.78
C GLY A 288 -7.97 18.08 -21.84
N LYS A 289 -8.00 16.84 -22.37
CA LYS A 289 -7.77 15.63 -21.58
C LYS A 289 -6.37 15.59 -20.93
N VAL A 290 -5.33 15.90 -21.68
CA VAL A 290 -3.96 15.93 -21.17
C VAL A 290 -3.78 17.03 -20.12
N ALA A 291 -4.43 18.18 -20.29
CA ALA A 291 -4.43 19.26 -19.31
C ALA A 291 -5.10 18.85 -18.00
N ASP A 292 -6.25 18.16 -18.05
CA ASP A 292 -6.94 17.62 -16.87
C ASP A 292 -6.07 16.59 -16.15
N MET A 293 -5.44 15.65 -16.89
CA MET A 293 -4.54 14.64 -16.33
C MET A 293 -3.35 15.29 -15.60
N TYR A 294 -2.70 16.28 -16.21
CA TYR A 294 -1.58 17.01 -15.61
C TYR A 294 -2.01 17.74 -14.33
N THR A 295 -3.14 18.45 -14.37
CA THR A 295 -3.68 19.21 -13.25
C THR A 295 -4.04 18.31 -12.07
N GLN A 296 -4.73 17.18 -12.33
CA GLN A 296 -5.12 16.21 -11.31
C GLN A 296 -3.91 15.58 -10.64
N LEU A 297 -2.87 15.22 -11.41
CA LEU A 297 -1.63 14.67 -10.84
C LEU A 297 -0.95 15.66 -9.89
N ASN A 298 -0.80 16.93 -10.33
CA ASN A 298 -0.12 17.93 -9.50
C ASN A 298 -0.94 18.29 -8.24
N ALA A 299 -2.26 18.38 -8.34
CA ALA A 299 -3.14 18.57 -7.18
C ALA A 299 -3.03 17.38 -6.20
N SER A 300 -2.99 16.15 -6.71
CA SER A 300 -2.80 14.93 -5.92
C SER A 300 -1.46 14.93 -5.18
N ARG A 301 -0.37 15.28 -5.87
CA ARG A 301 0.97 15.41 -5.26
C ARG A 301 1.02 16.47 -4.18
N ALA A 302 0.49 17.67 -4.46
CA ALA A 302 0.46 18.76 -3.49
C ALA A 302 -0.24 18.35 -2.19
N TYR A 303 -1.40 17.73 -2.31
CA TYR A 303 -2.13 17.21 -1.14
C TYR A 303 -1.35 16.10 -0.44
N LEU A 304 -0.87 15.11 -1.20
CA LEU A 304 -0.16 13.95 -0.67
C LEU A 304 1.11 14.34 0.10
N TYR A 305 1.96 15.16 -0.50
CA TYR A 305 3.23 15.54 0.13
C TYR A 305 3.02 16.41 1.35
N THR A 306 2.00 17.29 1.34
CA THR A 306 1.63 18.10 2.51
C THR A 306 1.19 17.22 3.68
N VAL A 307 0.35 16.20 3.43
CA VAL A 307 -0.10 15.28 4.48
C VAL A 307 1.04 14.35 4.93
N ALA A 308 1.92 13.91 4.03
CA ALA A 308 3.09 13.11 4.37
C ALA A 308 4.08 13.88 5.27
N GLN A 309 4.32 15.16 4.99
CA GLN A 309 5.10 16.04 5.87
C GLN A 309 4.44 16.24 7.24
N ALA A 310 3.10 16.32 7.30
CA ALA A 310 2.38 16.36 8.57
C ALA A 310 2.54 15.04 9.36
N CYS A 311 2.60 13.89 8.68
CA CYS A 311 2.95 12.62 9.32
C CYS A 311 4.33 12.66 9.98
N ASP A 312 5.32 13.22 9.30
CA ASP A 312 6.69 13.33 9.83
C ASP A 312 6.78 14.22 11.06
N ARG A 313 5.93 15.24 11.15
CA ARG A 313 5.81 16.11 12.33
C ARG A 313 4.88 15.55 13.41
N GLY A 314 4.20 14.42 13.18
CA GLY A 314 3.20 13.87 14.08
C GLY A 314 1.89 14.68 14.16
N GLU A 315 1.61 15.49 13.16
CA GLU A 315 0.46 16.42 13.09
C GLU A 315 -0.68 15.91 12.18
N THR A 316 -0.51 14.76 11.54
CA THR A 316 -1.55 14.25 10.62
C THR A 316 -2.84 13.91 11.36
N THR A 317 -3.96 14.23 10.73
CA THR A 317 -5.29 13.89 11.23
C THR A 317 -5.87 12.70 10.47
N ARG A 318 -6.83 12.03 11.10
CA ARG A 318 -7.54 10.92 10.47
C ARG A 318 -8.30 11.36 9.22
N LYS A 319 -8.91 12.57 9.23
CA LYS A 319 -9.63 13.13 8.09
C LYS A 319 -8.69 13.47 6.93
N ASP A 320 -7.49 14.00 7.20
CA ASP A 320 -6.51 14.33 6.15
C ASP A 320 -5.93 13.07 5.51
N ALA A 321 -5.58 12.08 6.33
CA ALA A 321 -5.13 10.77 5.84
C ALA A 321 -6.19 10.06 4.99
N ALA A 322 -7.47 10.11 5.41
CA ALA A 322 -8.57 9.55 4.61
C ALA A 322 -8.85 10.38 3.36
N GLY A 323 -8.71 11.70 3.43
CA GLY A 323 -8.95 12.63 2.32
C GLY A 323 -7.95 12.43 1.19
N VAL A 324 -6.68 12.30 1.52
CA VAL A 324 -5.63 12.17 0.49
C VAL A 324 -5.77 10.86 -0.29
N ILE A 325 -6.02 9.73 0.36
CA ILE A 325 -6.22 8.46 -0.35
C ILE A 325 -7.56 8.42 -1.10
N LEU A 326 -8.61 9.05 -0.58
CA LEU A 326 -9.88 9.19 -1.29
C LEU A 326 -9.67 9.93 -2.61
N TYR A 327 -9.02 11.10 -2.55
CA TYR A 327 -8.80 11.96 -3.71
C TYR A 327 -7.90 11.29 -4.76
N THR A 328 -6.76 10.74 -4.34
CA THR A 328 -5.80 10.12 -5.26
C THR A 328 -6.33 8.84 -5.89
N ALA A 329 -7.06 8.00 -5.14
CA ALA A 329 -7.61 6.74 -5.65
C ALA A 329 -8.65 6.96 -6.77
N GLU A 330 -9.62 7.85 -6.54
CA GLU A 330 -10.66 8.14 -7.53
C GLU A 330 -10.09 8.83 -8.77
N ASN A 331 -9.17 9.80 -8.59
CA ASN A 331 -8.51 10.45 -9.72
C ASN A 331 -7.64 9.49 -10.53
N ALA A 332 -6.95 8.54 -9.92
CA ALA A 332 -6.16 7.54 -10.65
C ALA A 332 -7.02 6.66 -11.54
N THR A 333 -8.19 6.21 -11.07
CA THR A 333 -9.14 5.44 -11.87
C THR A 333 -9.66 6.27 -13.05
N GLN A 334 -10.08 7.51 -12.81
CA GLN A 334 -10.56 8.41 -13.86
C GLN A 334 -9.47 8.71 -14.90
N MET A 335 -8.25 8.95 -14.44
CA MET A 335 -7.11 9.23 -15.31
C MET A 335 -6.71 8.02 -16.16
N ALA A 336 -6.76 6.80 -15.61
CA ALA A 336 -6.52 5.58 -16.36
C ALA A 336 -7.59 5.34 -17.45
N LEU A 337 -8.87 5.65 -17.17
CA LEU A 337 -9.93 5.65 -18.18
C LEU A 337 -9.66 6.67 -19.30
N GLN A 338 -9.18 7.87 -18.97
CA GLN A 338 -8.81 8.86 -19.98
C GLN A 338 -7.60 8.41 -20.81
N ALA A 339 -6.61 7.75 -20.20
CA ALA A 339 -5.48 7.18 -20.93
C ALA A 339 -5.94 6.14 -21.98
N ILE A 340 -6.82 5.21 -21.60
CA ILE A 340 -7.43 4.26 -22.53
C ILE A 340 -8.14 5.02 -23.66
N GLN A 341 -8.96 6.01 -23.32
CA GLN A 341 -9.75 6.77 -24.32
C GLN A 341 -8.87 7.56 -25.29
N ILE A 342 -7.76 8.15 -24.83
CA ILE A 342 -6.82 8.88 -25.68
C ILE A 342 -6.11 7.94 -26.67
N LEU A 343 -5.73 6.74 -26.22
CA LEU A 343 -5.09 5.74 -27.07
C LEU A 343 -6.08 5.09 -28.07
N GLY A 344 -7.38 5.22 -27.84
CA GLY A 344 -8.42 4.62 -28.68
C GLY A 344 -8.30 3.09 -28.71
N GLY A 345 -8.35 2.47 -29.90
CA GLY A 345 -8.22 1.02 -30.04
C GLY A 345 -6.95 0.44 -29.42
N ASN A 346 -5.83 1.18 -29.49
CA ASN A 346 -4.57 0.75 -28.87
C ASN A 346 -4.65 0.75 -27.34
N GLY A 347 -5.46 1.62 -26.73
CA GLY A 347 -5.69 1.59 -25.29
C GLY A 347 -6.51 0.41 -24.80
N TYR A 348 -7.18 -0.32 -25.71
CA TYR A 348 -8.07 -1.45 -25.41
C TYR A 348 -7.41 -2.82 -25.60
N ILE A 349 -6.14 -2.86 -25.98
CA ILE A 349 -5.36 -4.09 -26.16
C ILE A 349 -4.24 -4.17 -25.12
N ASN A 350 -3.82 -5.39 -24.76
CA ASN A 350 -2.87 -5.63 -23.68
C ASN A 350 -1.41 -5.32 -24.02
N GLU A 351 -1.10 -5.01 -25.27
CA GLU A 351 0.21 -4.52 -25.72
C GLU A 351 0.53 -3.12 -25.14
N PHE A 352 -0.50 -2.37 -24.76
CA PHE A 352 -0.36 -1.11 -24.05
C PHE A 352 -0.73 -1.27 -22.56
N PRO A 353 -0.03 -0.59 -21.65
CA PRO A 353 -0.21 -0.81 -20.19
C PRO A 353 -1.50 -0.20 -19.62
N THR A 354 -2.27 0.55 -20.42
CA THR A 354 -3.45 1.32 -19.95
C THR A 354 -4.51 0.45 -19.28
N GLY A 355 -4.77 -0.76 -19.81
CA GLY A 355 -5.70 -1.71 -19.20
C GLY A 355 -5.22 -2.20 -17.84
N ARG A 356 -3.91 -2.48 -17.68
CA ARG A 356 -3.30 -2.84 -16.41
C ARG A 356 -3.42 -1.68 -15.42
N LEU A 357 -3.07 -0.45 -15.82
CA LEU A 357 -3.15 0.74 -14.96
C LEU A 357 -4.57 0.96 -14.43
N LEU A 358 -5.59 0.77 -15.26
CA LEU A 358 -6.99 0.87 -14.82
C LEU A 358 -7.36 -0.22 -13.80
N ARG A 359 -7.01 -1.48 -14.08
CA ARG A 359 -7.30 -2.60 -13.19
C ARG A 359 -6.60 -2.46 -11.83
N ASP A 360 -5.37 -1.97 -11.84
CA ASP A 360 -4.59 -1.71 -10.63
C ASP A 360 -5.14 -0.52 -9.85
N ALA A 361 -5.50 0.58 -10.51
CA ALA A 361 -6.06 1.76 -9.88
C ALA A 361 -7.34 1.45 -9.07
N LYS A 362 -8.19 0.55 -9.59
CA LYS A 362 -9.48 0.23 -8.95
C LYS A 362 -9.36 -0.33 -7.55
N LEU A 363 -8.26 -1.04 -7.22
CA LEU A 363 -8.08 -1.55 -5.86
C LEU A 363 -8.01 -0.44 -4.83
N TYR A 364 -7.41 0.71 -5.16
CA TYR A 364 -7.23 1.81 -4.21
C TYR A 364 -8.53 2.47 -3.76
N GLU A 365 -9.63 2.30 -4.49
CA GLU A 365 -10.97 2.71 -4.05
C GLU A 365 -11.62 1.72 -3.07
N ILE A 366 -11.07 0.51 -2.93
CA ILE A 366 -11.63 -0.60 -2.16
C ILE A 366 -10.78 -0.88 -0.90
N GLY A 367 -9.47 -0.99 -1.07
CA GLY A 367 -8.52 -1.37 -0.01
C GLY A 367 -8.25 -0.24 0.99
N ALA A 368 -7.82 -0.59 2.21
CA ALA A 368 -7.58 0.35 3.32
C ALA A 368 -8.80 1.21 3.70
N GLY A 369 -9.99 0.63 3.59
CA GLY A 369 -11.29 1.27 3.68
C GLY A 369 -11.77 1.78 2.34
N THR A 370 -13.03 1.46 1.99
CA THR A 370 -13.62 1.89 0.70
C THR A 370 -13.76 3.41 0.62
N SER A 371 -13.93 3.93 -0.60
CA SER A 371 -14.19 5.36 -0.83
C SER A 371 -15.36 5.87 0.02
N GLU A 372 -16.40 5.05 0.22
CA GLU A 372 -17.56 5.38 1.05
C GLU A 372 -17.20 5.46 2.54
N ILE A 373 -16.41 4.50 3.04
CA ILE A 373 -15.93 4.52 4.44
C ILE A 373 -15.05 5.74 4.70
N ARG A 374 -14.19 6.12 3.74
CA ARG A 374 -13.36 7.34 3.86
C ARG A 374 -14.23 8.59 3.93
N ARG A 375 -15.27 8.71 3.07
CA ARG A 375 -16.21 9.84 3.09
C ARG A 375 -16.97 9.92 4.41
N MET A 376 -17.50 8.78 4.88
CA MET A 376 -18.18 8.69 6.17
C MET A 376 -17.26 9.15 7.31
N LEU A 377 -16.01 8.69 7.30
CA LEU A 377 -15.02 9.04 8.32
C LEU A 377 -14.73 10.53 8.33
N ILE A 378 -14.43 11.13 7.16
CA ILE A 378 -14.14 12.57 7.03
C ILE A 378 -15.33 13.40 7.51
N GLY A 379 -16.54 13.09 7.03
CA GLY A 379 -17.74 13.81 7.41
C GLY A 379 -18.03 13.73 8.90
N ARG A 380 -17.84 12.56 9.51
CA ARG A 380 -18.02 12.35 10.96
C ARG A 380 -17.00 13.14 11.79
N GLU A 381 -15.73 13.12 11.41
CA GLU A 381 -14.69 13.86 12.14
C GLU A 381 -14.97 15.37 12.08
N LEU A 382 -15.26 15.91 10.90
CA LEU A 382 -15.63 17.33 10.73
C LEU A 382 -16.85 17.71 11.57
N PHE A 383 -17.90 16.87 11.57
CA PHE A 383 -19.08 17.12 12.38
C PHE A 383 -18.78 17.09 13.89
N ASN A 384 -17.91 16.20 14.35
CA ASN A 384 -17.54 16.12 15.76
C ASN A 384 -16.68 17.29 16.23
N GLU A 385 -15.81 17.82 15.36
CA GLU A 385 -14.96 18.99 15.64
C GLU A 385 -15.73 20.30 15.72
N THR A 386 -16.94 20.35 15.14
CA THR A 386 -17.78 21.55 15.08
C THR A 386 -18.98 21.53 16.04
N LYS A 387 -19.05 20.55 16.93
CA LYS A 387 -19.99 20.52 18.05
C LYS A 387 -19.50 21.37 19.20
#